data_7c35b4c9c6490e6d35c1c6a6c95f6450
#
_entry.id   7c35b4c9c6490e6d35c1c6a6c95f6450
#
_cell.length_a   1.000
_cell.length_b   1.000
_cell.length_c   1.000
_cell.angle_alpha   90.00
_cell.angle_beta   90.00
_cell.angle_gamma   90.00
#
_symmetry.space_group_name_H-M   'P 1'
#
loop_
_entity.id
_entity.type
_entity.pdbx_description
1 polymer ?
#
loop_
_entity_poly.entity_id
_entity_poly.type
_entity_poly.pdbx_seq_one_letter_code
_entity_poly.pdbx_strand_id
1 'polypeptide(L)'
;VWFWLLLASCSVFVNAQQTPARDFSKETARVSPDWVKDAVIYEIFERNYSQKGDFNSITADLDRLKNLGVTVLWLMPVHPVGRIKAKGTIGSPYAVRDYYAINPDYGTAADLKRLISESHKRGLKVIIDIVANHTAWDSVMMKTRAFYTQNTQGEIIPPVPDWADVADLNYDNAELRRYMIEMLKSWIRDYDLDGFRCDVAGFVPTDFWEQARMEVDKIKPDTIWLAEWESPDLLVKAFNLDYSWENHSALMNVLQGSLPASEIRRVWESQHAKFPRGALLMRFSDNHDERRAIARFGERGALAAQALVFTLDGVPLIYNGMEAGDTTESGAPALFEKLPVFWQIADRRPEFPRFYKSMIDLRKNSAALRRGDLRWLKNSDEARVLTFSRTIGTEDVLVAINLSNQPFFGAVETSGVFEEITPEIGAPLPPDDDKPKAKLKNNAGLPAISLDAFGYRIFRRKN
;
A
#
# COMPACT_ATOMS: atom_id res chain seq x y z
N VAL A 1 45.53 -62.41 -26.36
CA VAL A 1 45.13 -62.41 -24.97
C VAL A 1 45.02 -60.95 -24.55
N TRP A 2 43.77 -60.42 -24.55
CA TRP A 2 43.49 -59.04 -24.13
C TRP A 2 42.73 -59.11 -22.79
N PHE A 3 43.31 -58.54 -21.74
CA PHE A 3 42.67 -58.35 -20.42
C PHE A 3 41.93 -57.02 -20.43
N TRP A 4 40.61 -57.05 -20.22
CA TRP A 4 39.79 -55.86 -19.90
C TRP A 4 39.72 -55.71 -18.38
N LEU A 5 40.28 -54.61 -17.85
CA LEU A 5 40.06 -54.18 -16.49
C LEU A 5 38.77 -53.36 -16.42
N LEU A 6 37.76 -53.91 -15.77
CA LEU A 6 36.55 -53.20 -15.37
C LEU A 6 36.85 -52.35 -14.09
N LEU A 7 36.95 -51.03 -14.28
CA LEU A 7 36.89 -50.07 -13.20
C LEU A 7 35.44 -49.84 -12.82
N ALA A 8 34.98 -50.40 -11.70
CA ALA A 8 33.69 -50.07 -11.09
C ALA A 8 33.81 -48.71 -10.36
N SER A 9 33.28 -47.64 -10.97
CA SER A 9 33.14 -46.35 -10.30
C SER A 9 31.93 -46.39 -9.35
N CYS A 10 32.18 -46.50 -8.03
CA CYS A 10 31.21 -46.27 -7.00
C CYS A 10 30.86 -44.78 -6.95
N SER A 11 29.76 -44.40 -7.60
CA SER A 11 29.16 -43.06 -7.44
C SER A 11 28.48 -42.99 -6.06
N VAL A 12 29.10 -42.32 -5.13
CA VAL A 12 28.49 -41.97 -3.84
C VAL A 12 27.50 -40.86 -4.13
N PHE A 13 26.21 -41.20 -4.21
CA PHE A 13 25.15 -40.20 -4.17
C PHE A 13 25.11 -39.59 -2.77
N VAL A 14 25.72 -38.42 -2.61
CA VAL A 14 25.48 -37.57 -1.45
C VAL A 14 24.03 -37.03 -1.62
N ASN A 15 23.12 -37.66 -0.87
CA ASN A 15 21.80 -37.09 -0.67
C ASN A 15 21.98 -35.78 0.13
N ALA A 16 22.05 -34.66 -0.57
CA ALA A 16 21.85 -33.34 0.05
C ALA A 16 20.42 -33.35 0.62
N GLN A 17 20.29 -33.53 1.93
CA GLN A 17 19.03 -33.28 2.62
C GLN A 17 18.69 -31.84 2.35
N GLN A 18 17.70 -31.62 1.46
CA GLN A 18 17.09 -30.30 1.30
C GLN A 18 16.50 -29.93 2.66
N THR A 19 17.07 -28.91 3.28
CA THR A 19 16.44 -28.30 4.46
C THR A 19 14.98 -27.97 4.08
N PRO A 20 13.97 -28.45 4.81
CA PRO A 20 12.60 -28.16 4.47
C PRO A 20 12.39 -26.64 4.39
N ALA A 21 11.72 -26.19 3.34
CA ALA A 21 11.40 -24.79 3.17
C ALA A 21 10.71 -24.26 4.43
N ARG A 22 11.11 -23.09 4.90
CA ARG A 22 10.58 -22.45 6.10
C ARG A 22 9.07 -22.20 5.92
N ASP A 23 8.28 -22.70 6.85
CA ASP A 23 6.81 -22.56 6.85
C ASP A 23 6.41 -21.38 7.76
N PHE A 24 6.25 -20.22 7.15
CA PHE A 24 5.95 -18.98 7.87
C PHE A 24 4.52 -18.97 8.48
N SER A 25 3.60 -19.79 7.99
CA SER A 25 2.25 -19.88 8.54
C SER A 25 2.21 -20.35 10.01
N LYS A 26 3.27 -21.05 10.45
CA LYS A 26 3.45 -21.50 11.82
C LYS A 26 4.09 -20.45 12.73
N GLU A 27 4.60 -19.37 12.16
CA GLU A 27 5.22 -18.28 12.89
C GLU A 27 4.22 -17.19 13.28
N THR A 28 4.69 -16.23 14.05
CA THR A 28 3.90 -15.04 14.43
C THR A 28 4.61 -13.83 13.85
N ALA A 29 3.82 -12.96 13.24
CA ALA A 29 4.32 -11.70 12.74
C ALA A 29 4.81 -10.80 13.88
N ARG A 30 5.70 -9.87 13.55
CA ARG A 30 6.14 -8.83 14.49
C ARG A 30 4.93 -8.13 15.09
N VAL A 31 4.93 -7.98 16.41
CA VAL A 31 3.87 -7.25 17.11
C VAL A 31 3.93 -5.77 16.70
N SER A 32 2.84 -5.30 16.14
CA SER A 32 2.68 -3.89 15.75
C SER A 32 2.00 -3.09 16.86
N PRO A 33 2.41 -1.83 17.07
CA PRO A 33 1.66 -0.91 17.95
C PRO A 33 0.18 -0.84 17.53
N ASP A 34 -0.71 -0.63 18.48
CA ASP A 34 -2.15 -0.62 18.20
C ASP A 34 -2.56 0.46 17.19
N TRP A 35 -1.89 1.61 17.20
CA TRP A 35 -2.16 2.69 16.26
C TRP A 35 -1.90 2.29 14.80
N VAL A 36 -1.01 1.30 14.53
CA VAL A 36 -0.76 0.77 13.18
C VAL A 36 -1.97 0.00 12.66
N LYS A 37 -2.60 -0.82 13.53
CA LYS A 37 -3.82 -1.57 13.15
C LYS A 37 -4.99 -0.66 12.86
N ASP A 38 -5.05 0.49 13.54
CA ASP A 38 -6.10 1.50 13.37
C ASP A 38 -5.79 2.51 12.26
N ALA A 39 -4.62 2.41 11.63
CA ALA A 39 -4.15 3.40 10.67
C ALA A 39 -5.03 3.49 9.41
N VAL A 40 -5.08 4.69 8.87
CA VAL A 40 -5.42 5.02 7.48
C VAL A 40 -4.23 5.79 6.94
N ILE A 41 -3.52 5.18 6.00
CA ILE A 41 -2.32 5.76 5.39
C ILE A 41 -2.73 6.70 4.26
N TYR A 42 -2.12 7.87 4.22
CA TYR A 42 -2.28 8.84 3.15
C TYR A 42 -0.92 9.08 2.50
N GLU A 43 -0.76 8.58 1.30
CA GLU A 43 0.44 8.72 0.50
C GLU A 43 0.47 10.08 -0.18
N ILE A 44 1.59 10.75 -0.08
CA ILE A 44 1.83 12.10 -0.63
C ILE A 44 3.02 12.06 -1.57
N PHE A 45 2.77 12.36 -2.84
CA PHE A 45 3.81 12.70 -3.78
C PHE A 45 3.99 14.22 -3.76
N GLU A 46 5.01 14.71 -3.07
CA GLU A 46 5.26 16.14 -2.81
C GLU A 46 5.22 16.96 -4.09
N ARG A 47 5.94 16.50 -5.11
CA ARG A 47 6.04 17.12 -6.44
C ARG A 47 4.67 17.41 -7.07
N ASN A 48 3.71 16.48 -6.86
CA ASN A 48 2.41 16.50 -7.50
C ASN A 48 1.27 16.93 -6.55
N TYR A 49 1.57 17.11 -5.25
CA TYR A 49 0.55 17.47 -4.27
C TYR A 49 -0.09 18.84 -4.53
N SER A 50 0.70 19.79 -5.01
CA SER A 50 0.26 21.16 -5.30
C SER A 50 0.99 21.73 -6.51
N GLN A 51 0.55 22.90 -6.99
CA GLN A 51 1.26 23.62 -8.06
C GLN A 51 2.70 23.97 -7.65
N LYS A 52 2.95 24.26 -6.38
CA LYS A 52 4.30 24.49 -5.86
C LYS A 52 5.07 23.19 -5.72
N GLY A 53 4.44 22.12 -5.24
CA GLY A 53 5.05 20.81 -5.00
C GLY A 53 6.05 20.85 -3.84
N ASP A 54 5.70 21.51 -2.74
CA ASP A 54 6.58 21.75 -1.61
C ASP A 54 5.98 21.36 -0.24
N PHE A 55 6.82 21.16 0.78
CA PHE A 55 6.41 20.83 2.13
C PHE A 55 5.48 21.87 2.76
N ASN A 56 5.64 23.14 2.38
CA ASN A 56 4.82 24.21 2.93
C ASN A 56 3.37 24.12 2.48
N SER A 57 3.15 23.72 1.23
CA SER A 57 1.79 23.44 0.73
C SER A 57 1.13 22.30 1.47
N ILE A 58 1.87 21.23 1.78
CA ILE A 58 1.36 20.11 2.56
C ILE A 58 1.06 20.56 4.00
N THR A 59 2.00 21.33 4.61
CA THR A 59 1.83 21.88 5.96
C THR A 59 0.57 22.75 6.09
N ALA A 60 0.29 23.56 5.08
CA ALA A 60 -0.89 24.42 5.06
C ALA A 60 -2.21 23.62 4.96
N ASP A 61 -2.14 22.38 4.45
CA ASP A 61 -3.30 21.53 4.21
C ASP A 61 -3.53 20.46 5.31
N LEU A 62 -2.72 20.44 6.35
CA LEU A 62 -2.79 19.43 7.42
C LEU A 62 -4.15 19.40 8.14
N ASP A 63 -4.83 20.52 8.27
CA ASP A 63 -6.17 20.56 8.87
C ASP A 63 -7.21 19.87 8.00
N ARG A 64 -7.12 19.98 6.66
CA ARG A 64 -7.97 19.24 5.74
C ARG A 64 -7.71 17.72 5.87
N LEU A 65 -6.44 17.30 5.87
CA LEU A 65 -6.05 15.90 6.03
C LEU A 65 -6.51 15.33 7.38
N LYS A 66 -6.34 16.09 8.46
CA LYS A 66 -6.88 15.72 9.79
C LYS A 66 -8.39 15.60 9.77
N ASN A 67 -9.10 16.52 9.15
CA ASN A 67 -10.56 16.51 9.04
C ASN A 67 -11.06 15.36 8.15
N LEU A 68 -10.31 14.98 7.11
CA LEU A 68 -10.57 13.79 6.31
C LEU A 68 -10.54 12.53 7.19
N GLY A 69 -9.65 12.51 8.19
CA GLY A 69 -9.57 11.44 9.20
C GLY A 69 -8.39 10.49 9.02
N VAL A 70 -7.48 10.76 8.09
CA VAL A 70 -6.23 10.01 7.92
C VAL A 70 -5.35 10.11 9.16
N THR A 71 -4.51 9.14 9.39
CA THR A 71 -3.73 9.04 10.64
C THR A 71 -2.22 8.97 10.39
N VAL A 72 -1.80 8.52 9.22
CA VAL A 72 -0.40 8.42 8.81
C VAL A 72 -0.21 9.12 7.49
N LEU A 73 0.73 10.05 7.43
CA LEU A 73 1.22 10.66 6.19
C LEU A 73 2.47 9.91 5.74
N TRP A 74 2.42 9.33 4.57
CA TRP A 74 3.57 8.73 3.92
C TRP A 74 4.05 9.70 2.84
N LEU A 75 5.21 10.33 3.07
CA LEU A 75 5.90 11.17 2.11
C LEU A 75 6.74 10.30 1.17
N MET A 76 6.57 10.42 -0.14
CA MET A 76 7.44 9.79 -1.14
C MET A 76 8.89 10.26 -0.96
N PRO A 77 9.90 9.76 -1.72
CA PRO A 77 11.30 10.06 -1.43
C PRO A 77 11.59 11.57 -1.38
N VAL A 78 12.01 12.03 -0.20
CA VAL A 78 12.28 13.46 0.08
C VAL A 78 13.69 13.90 -0.33
N HIS A 79 14.49 13.01 -0.88
CA HIS A 79 15.90 13.20 -1.19
C HIS A 79 16.13 13.91 -2.52
N PRO A 80 17.30 14.55 -2.74
CA PRO A 80 17.67 15.08 -4.03
C PRO A 80 17.73 14.00 -5.10
N VAL A 81 17.16 14.32 -6.27
CA VAL A 81 17.10 13.42 -7.43
C VAL A 81 18.39 13.51 -8.26
N GLY A 82 18.89 12.36 -8.71
CA GLY A 82 20.03 12.29 -9.61
C GLY A 82 19.76 12.84 -11.00
N ARG A 83 20.82 13.25 -11.69
CA ARG A 83 20.75 13.83 -13.04
C ARG A 83 21.39 12.95 -14.11
N ILE A 84 22.38 12.12 -13.75
CA ILE A 84 23.04 11.23 -14.72
C ILE A 84 22.10 10.08 -15.07
N LYS A 85 21.86 9.90 -16.36
CA LYS A 85 20.91 8.92 -16.93
C LYS A 85 19.46 9.09 -16.46
N ALA A 86 19.07 10.27 -15.94
CA ALA A 86 17.71 10.52 -15.49
C ALA A 86 16.69 10.27 -16.62
N LYS A 87 15.57 9.64 -16.29
CA LYS A 87 14.43 9.47 -17.18
C LYS A 87 13.48 10.66 -17.09
N GLY A 88 12.75 10.96 -18.18
CA GLY A 88 11.82 12.09 -18.24
C GLY A 88 12.50 13.46 -18.12
N THR A 89 11.74 14.49 -17.75
CA THR A 89 12.24 15.87 -17.70
C THR A 89 12.92 16.20 -16.37
N ILE A 90 12.48 15.61 -15.26
CA ILE A 90 12.95 15.94 -13.91
C ILE A 90 13.46 14.73 -13.10
N GLY A 91 13.48 13.56 -13.70
CA GLY A 91 13.99 12.33 -13.08
C GLY A 91 13.05 11.71 -12.04
N SER A 92 13.33 10.44 -11.72
CA SER A 92 12.59 9.68 -10.72
C SER A 92 12.97 10.12 -9.30
N PRO A 93 12.00 10.30 -8.37
CA PRO A 93 12.29 10.50 -6.95
C PRO A 93 13.03 9.30 -6.34
N TYR A 94 12.94 8.14 -6.96
CA TYR A 94 13.64 6.91 -6.54
C TYR A 94 15.10 6.86 -6.99
N ALA A 95 15.57 7.78 -7.86
CA ALA A 95 16.99 7.94 -8.17
C ALA A 95 17.66 8.84 -7.12
N VAL A 96 17.91 8.32 -5.92
CA VAL A 96 18.43 9.08 -4.78
C VAL A 96 19.90 9.48 -4.98
N ARG A 97 20.19 10.77 -4.88
CA ARG A 97 21.53 11.32 -4.98
C ARG A 97 22.26 11.38 -3.64
N ASP A 98 21.55 11.74 -2.56
CA ASP A 98 22.11 11.87 -1.22
C ASP A 98 21.04 11.57 -0.16
N TYR A 99 21.25 10.51 0.62
CA TYR A 99 20.31 10.07 1.65
C TYR A 99 20.22 10.99 2.88
N TYR A 100 21.19 11.88 3.07
CA TYR A 100 21.21 12.82 4.20
C TYR A 100 20.74 14.23 3.82
N ALA A 101 20.43 14.46 2.56
CA ALA A 101 19.99 15.74 2.05
C ALA A 101 18.50 15.77 1.73
N ILE A 102 17.93 16.95 1.77
CA ILE A 102 16.55 17.25 1.37
C ILE A 102 16.55 17.75 -0.08
N ASN A 103 15.59 17.32 -0.86
CA ASN A 103 15.36 17.82 -2.22
C ASN A 103 15.04 19.33 -2.16
N PRO A 104 15.86 20.19 -2.76
CA PRO A 104 15.66 21.63 -2.72
C PRO A 104 14.36 22.09 -3.41
N ASP A 105 13.80 21.27 -4.32
CA ASP A 105 12.52 21.55 -4.98
C ASP A 105 11.34 21.42 -4.01
N TYR A 106 11.49 20.66 -2.91
CA TYR A 106 10.46 20.46 -1.89
C TYR A 106 10.59 21.43 -0.71
N GLY A 107 11.74 22.05 -0.54
CA GLY A 107 12.03 22.99 0.53
C GLY A 107 13.32 22.67 1.30
N THR A 108 13.38 23.13 2.53
CA THR A 108 14.53 22.97 3.42
C THR A 108 14.30 21.90 4.50
N ALA A 109 15.37 21.50 5.20
CA ALA A 109 15.27 20.66 6.38
C ALA A 109 14.37 21.28 7.48
N ALA A 110 14.37 22.61 7.59
CA ALA A 110 13.48 23.30 8.54
C ALA A 110 12.01 23.20 8.13
N ASP A 111 11.71 23.23 6.82
CA ASP A 111 10.35 23.08 6.31
C ASP A 111 9.83 21.67 6.56
N LEU A 112 10.64 20.62 6.31
CA LEU A 112 10.27 19.24 6.62
C LEU A 112 10.07 19.03 8.13
N LYS A 113 10.97 19.53 8.98
CA LYS A 113 10.81 19.48 10.44
C LYS A 113 9.53 20.17 10.91
N ARG A 114 9.18 21.30 10.29
CA ARG A 114 7.92 21.99 10.56
C ARG A 114 6.71 21.14 10.15
N LEU A 115 6.73 20.56 8.95
CA LEU A 115 5.66 19.65 8.50
C LEU A 115 5.45 18.51 9.50
N ILE A 116 6.51 17.83 9.93
CA ILE A 116 6.45 16.72 10.88
C ILE A 116 5.91 17.20 12.24
N SER A 117 6.45 18.30 12.79
CA SER A 117 6.02 18.84 14.05
C SER A 117 4.55 19.29 14.04
N GLU A 118 4.09 19.96 12.98
CA GLU A 118 2.70 20.38 12.81
C GLU A 118 1.75 19.18 12.61
N SER A 119 2.23 18.10 11.97
CA SER A 119 1.51 16.84 11.86
C SER A 119 1.31 16.19 13.24
N HIS A 120 2.38 16.11 14.04
CA HIS A 120 2.32 15.55 15.40
C HIS A 120 1.38 16.33 16.31
N LYS A 121 1.36 17.68 16.24
CA LYS A 121 0.40 18.51 17.01
C LYS A 121 -1.06 18.17 16.70
N ARG A 122 -1.34 17.68 15.49
CA ARG A 122 -2.65 17.23 15.04
C ARG A 122 -2.92 15.74 15.30
N GLY A 123 -1.95 15.03 15.89
CA GLY A 123 -2.03 13.58 16.13
C GLY A 123 -1.86 12.75 14.86
N LEU A 124 -1.26 13.31 13.82
CA LEU A 124 -0.87 12.59 12.60
C LEU A 124 0.54 12.04 12.77
N LYS A 125 0.77 10.84 12.28
CA LYS A 125 2.08 10.21 12.16
C LYS A 125 2.69 10.52 10.80
N VAL A 126 4.03 10.56 10.72
CA VAL A 126 4.73 10.85 9.46
C VAL A 126 5.81 9.80 9.22
N ILE A 127 5.75 9.16 8.06
CA ILE A 127 6.78 8.26 7.55
C ILE A 127 7.32 8.78 6.22
N ILE A 128 8.54 8.42 5.89
CA ILE A 128 9.12 8.72 4.58
C ILE A 128 9.46 7.46 3.81
N ASP A 129 9.57 7.61 2.51
CA ASP A 129 10.02 6.55 1.60
C ASP A 129 11.54 6.42 1.62
N ILE A 130 12.04 5.21 1.78
CA ILE A 130 13.46 4.86 1.77
C ILE A 130 13.77 3.93 0.60
N VAL A 131 14.56 4.41 -0.33
CA VAL A 131 15.04 3.66 -1.47
C VAL A 131 16.36 2.96 -1.09
N ALA A 132 16.28 1.78 -0.48
CA ALA A 132 17.47 1.11 0.04
C ALA A 132 18.20 0.24 -0.98
N ASN A 133 17.52 -0.16 -2.07
CA ASN A 133 18.09 -1.10 -3.04
C ASN A 133 19.09 -0.47 -4.01
N HIS A 134 18.96 0.81 -4.34
CA HIS A 134 19.75 1.46 -5.39
C HIS A 134 19.90 2.95 -5.16
N THR A 135 20.80 3.60 -5.93
CA THR A 135 20.99 5.05 -5.93
C THR A 135 21.04 5.60 -7.36
N ALA A 136 20.99 6.93 -7.49
CA ALA A 136 21.33 7.60 -8.75
C ALA A 136 22.80 7.35 -9.13
N TRP A 137 23.13 7.48 -10.42
CA TRP A 137 24.50 7.36 -10.95
C TRP A 137 25.44 8.51 -10.52
N ASP A 138 24.91 9.61 -10.07
CA ASP A 138 25.64 10.75 -9.50
C ASP A 138 25.45 10.86 -7.97
N SER A 139 25.12 9.74 -7.33
CA SER A 139 25.05 9.68 -5.87
C SER A 139 26.41 9.99 -5.24
N VAL A 140 26.35 10.67 -4.08
CA VAL A 140 27.55 10.94 -3.26
C VAL A 140 28.26 9.65 -2.83
N MET A 141 27.55 8.53 -2.81
CA MET A 141 28.10 7.20 -2.48
C MET A 141 28.93 6.58 -3.60
N MET A 142 28.87 7.08 -4.84
CA MET A 142 29.66 6.60 -5.99
C MET A 142 31.16 6.70 -5.77
N LYS A 143 31.61 7.51 -4.80
CA LYS A 143 33.02 7.58 -4.37
C LYS A 143 33.54 6.23 -3.84
N THR A 144 32.66 5.41 -3.31
CA THR A 144 32.96 4.09 -2.75
C THR A 144 32.37 3.00 -3.66
N ARG A 145 33.09 2.69 -4.74
CA ARG A 145 32.61 1.70 -5.75
C ARG A 145 32.25 0.33 -5.15
N ALA A 146 32.90 -0.06 -4.03
CA ALA A 146 32.60 -1.32 -3.33
C ALA A 146 31.19 -1.37 -2.71
N PHE A 147 30.49 -0.23 -2.62
CA PHE A 147 29.09 -0.18 -2.20
C PHE A 147 28.09 -0.67 -3.28
N TYR A 148 28.58 -0.87 -4.50
CA TYR A 148 27.73 -1.19 -5.65
C TYR A 148 28.01 -2.57 -6.20
N THR A 149 26.97 -3.22 -6.67
CA THR A 149 27.07 -4.48 -7.42
C THR A 149 27.79 -4.23 -8.74
N GLN A 150 28.75 -5.12 -9.05
CA GLN A 150 29.59 -5.04 -10.23
C GLN A 150 29.52 -6.34 -11.04
N ASN A 151 29.55 -6.19 -12.35
CA ASN A 151 29.67 -7.33 -13.25
C ASN A 151 31.10 -7.91 -13.25
N THR A 152 31.35 -8.96 -14.02
CA THR A 152 32.65 -9.64 -14.12
C THR A 152 33.77 -8.75 -14.70
N GLN A 153 33.41 -7.65 -15.36
CA GLN A 153 34.34 -6.63 -15.89
C GLN A 153 34.63 -5.51 -14.88
N GLY A 154 34.00 -5.55 -13.70
CA GLY A 154 34.14 -4.53 -12.66
C GLY A 154 33.29 -3.29 -12.91
N GLU A 155 32.33 -3.33 -13.82
CA GLU A 155 31.40 -2.24 -14.08
C GLU A 155 30.20 -2.29 -13.12
N ILE A 156 29.82 -1.16 -12.56
CA ILE A 156 28.62 -1.04 -11.73
C ILE A 156 27.39 -1.25 -12.64
N ILE A 157 26.41 -2.03 -12.16
CA ILE A 157 25.22 -2.39 -12.91
C ILE A 157 23.93 -1.89 -12.24
N PRO A 158 22.84 -1.73 -12.99
CA PRO A 158 21.51 -1.49 -12.41
C PRO A 158 20.96 -2.76 -11.75
N PRO A 159 19.97 -2.65 -10.82
CA PRO A 159 19.35 -3.82 -10.18
C PRO A 159 18.60 -4.71 -11.18
N VAL A 160 17.96 -4.09 -12.17
CA VAL A 160 17.34 -4.77 -13.32
C VAL A 160 17.64 -3.96 -14.58
N PRO A 161 17.71 -4.60 -15.76
CA PRO A 161 18.14 -3.94 -17.01
C PRO A 161 17.33 -2.68 -17.37
N ASP A 162 16.02 -2.69 -17.10
CA ASP A 162 15.11 -1.58 -17.45
C ASP A 162 15.27 -0.37 -16.53
N TRP A 163 15.89 -0.51 -15.37
CA TRP A 163 16.15 0.58 -14.42
C TRP A 163 17.50 1.22 -14.67
N ALA A 164 17.74 1.61 -15.92
CA ALA A 164 19.03 2.13 -16.37
C ALA A 164 19.43 3.49 -15.75
N ASP A 165 18.51 4.16 -15.08
CA ASP A 165 18.70 5.44 -14.38
C ASP A 165 19.24 5.30 -12.96
N VAL A 166 19.36 4.07 -12.43
CA VAL A 166 19.85 3.80 -11.08
C VAL A 166 20.94 2.72 -11.05
N ALA A 167 21.71 2.68 -9.96
CA ALA A 167 22.82 1.75 -9.71
C ALA A 167 22.55 0.90 -8.48
N ASP A 168 22.73 -0.41 -8.60
CA ASP A 168 22.44 -1.41 -7.59
C ASP A 168 23.43 -1.38 -6.42
N LEU A 169 22.92 -1.51 -5.17
CA LEU A 169 23.72 -1.52 -3.95
C LEU A 169 24.05 -2.95 -3.52
N ASN A 170 25.33 -3.18 -3.17
CA ASN A 170 25.86 -4.49 -2.77
C ASN A 170 25.77 -4.70 -1.26
N TYR A 171 24.74 -5.35 -0.78
CA TYR A 171 24.52 -5.65 0.63
C TYR A 171 25.43 -6.75 1.21
N ASP A 172 26.30 -7.38 0.43
CA ASP A 172 27.39 -8.21 0.97
C ASP A 172 28.48 -7.34 1.61
N ASN A 173 28.51 -6.04 1.30
CA ASN A 173 29.44 -5.09 1.88
C ASN A 173 28.98 -4.62 3.26
N ALA A 174 29.74 -4.99 4.30
CA ALA A 174 29.43 -4.63 5.68
C ALA A 174 29.49 -3.13 5.97
N GLU A 175 30.29 -2.35 5.22
CA GLU A 175 30.36 -0.88 5.39
C GLU A 175 29.14 -0.20 4.80
N LEU A 176 28.61 -0.71 3.68
CA LEU A 176 27.33 -0.26 3.14
C LEU A 176 26.21 -0.49 4.16
N ARG A 177 26.12 -1.69 4.74
CA ARG A 177 25.10 -2.01 5.76
C ARG A 177 25.19 -1.02 6.94
N ARG A 178 26.38 -0.74 7.44
CA ARG A 178 26.57 0.26 8.52
C ARG A 178 26.12 1.65 8.10
N TYR A 179 26.51 2.09 6.89
CA TYR A 179 26.12 3.39 6.36
C TYR A 179 24.57 3.53 6.28
N MET A 180 23.88 2.53 5.74
CA MET A 180 22.43 2.55 5.59
C MET A 180 21.72 2.48 6.95
N ILE A 181 22.21 1.72 7.91
CA ILE A 181 21.64 1.67 9.28
C ILE A 181 21.79 3.04 9.96
N GLU A 182 22.97 3.67 9.89
CA GLU A 182 23.17 4.99 10.50
C GLU A 182 22.32 6.07 9.80
N MET A 183 22.10 5.95 8.51
CA MET A 183 21.18 6.82 7.77
C MET A 183 19.76 6.69 8.32
N LEU A 184 19.22 5.48 8.44
CA LEU A 184 17.87 5.23 8.99
C LEU A 184 17.74 5.77 10.42
N LYS A 185 18.75 5.53 11.27
CA LYS A 185 18.81 6.05 12.64
C LYS A 185 18.78 7.58 12.68
N SER A 186 19.52 8.24 11.75
CA SER A 186 19.57 9.69 11.69
C SER A 186 18.20 10.30 11.35
N TRP A 187 17.47 9.72 10.44
CA TRP A 187 16.13 10.18 10.07
C TRP A 187 15.15 10.11 11.26
N ILE A 188 15.18 9.01 12.02
CA ILE A 188 14.35 8.88 13.23
C ILE A 188 14.76 9.88 14.29
N ARG A 189 16.07 10.01 14.57
CA ARG A 189 16.58 10.86 15.65
C ARG A 189 16.44 12.34 15.35
N ASP A 190 16.80 12.75 14.14
CA ASP A 190 17.01 14.18 13.80
C ASP A 190 15.74 14.85 13.27
N TYR A 191 14.77 14.04 12.78
CA TYR A 191 13.47 14.50 12.26
C TYR A 191 12.26 14.02 13.06
N ASP A 192 12.46 13.13 14.04
CA ASP A 192 11.38 12.53 14.84
C ASP A 192 10.32 11.79 13.99
N LEU A 193 10.76 11.15 12.90
CA LEU A 193 9.86 10.36 12.07
C LEU A 193 9.22 9.19 12.84
N ASP A 194 8.05 8.78 12.39
CA ASP A 194 7.32 7.64 12.96
C ASP A 194 7.58 6.34 12.22
N GLY A 195 8.46 6.34 11.23
CA GLY A 195 8.89 5.13 10.51
C GLY A 195 9.19 5.35 9.04
N PHE A 196 9.10 4.26 8.28
CA PHE A 196 9.51 4.21 6.88
C PHE A 196 8.56 3.37 6.03
N ARG A 197 8.40 3.73 4.76
CA ARG A 197 8.08 2.81 3.68
C ARG A 197 9.38 2.46 2.98
N CYS A 198 9.65 1.20 2.75
CA CYS A 198 10.89 0.75 2.15
C CYS A 198 10.63 0.22 0.74
N ASP A 199 11.19 0.95 -0.23
CA ASP A 199 11.10 0.69 -1.66
C ASP A 199 11.71 -0.66 -2.01
N VAL A 200 11.02 -1.44 -2.86
CA VAL A 200 11.40 -2.80 -3.32
C VAL A 200 12.11 -3.63 -2.25
N ALA A 201 11.50 -3.70 -1.06
CA ALA A 201 12.11 -4.27 0.15
C ALA A 201 12.62 -5.71 -0.04
N GLY A 202 12.02 -6.49 -0.93
CA GLY A 202 12.43 -7.86 -1.21
C GLY A 202 13.71 -7.99 -2.06
N PHE A 203 14.20 -6.91 -2.66
CA PHE A 203 15.52 -6.90 -3.31
C PHE A 203 16.67 -6.65 -2.33
N VAL A 204 16.36 -6.21 -1.12
CA VAL A 204 17.34 -6.01 -0.04
C VAL A 204 17.27 -7.20 0.92
N PRO A 205 18.39 -7.79 1.36
CA PRO A 205 18.38 -8.97 2.21
C PRO A 205 17.56 -8.79 3.50
N THR A 206 16.71 -9.76 3.83
CA THR A 206 15.85 -9.73 5.02
C THR A 206 16.66 -9.57 6.32
N ASP A 207 17.83 -10.21 6.41
CA ASP A 207 18.72 -10.08 7.59
C ASP A 207 19.28 -8.66 7.78
N PHE A 208 19.46 -7.89 6.68
CA PHE A 208 19.78 -6.47 6.79
C PHE A 208 18.61 -5.69 7.41
N TRP A 209 17.38 -5.93 6.94
CA TRP A 209 16.22 -5.27 7.51
C TRP A 209 16.01 -5.61 8.99
N GLU A 210 16.20 -6.88 9.37
CA GLU A 210 16.13 -7.30 10.77
C GLU A 210 17.19 -6.57 11.62
N GLN A 211 18.42 -6.45 11.13
CA GLN A 211 19.49 -5.73 11.81
C GLN A 211 19.18 -4.23 11.91
N ALA A 212 18.76 -3.60 10.82
CA ALA A 212 18.40 -2.18 10.78
C ALA A 212 17.25 -1.88 11.76
N ARG A 213 16.25 -2.76 11.78
CA ARG A 213 15.11 -2.63 12.70
C ARG A 213 15.55 -2.68 14.15
N MET A 214 16.38 -3.63 14.53
CA MET A 214 16.91 -3.72 15.91
C MET A 214 17.65 -2.45 16.34
N GLU A 215 18.40 -1.83 15.43
CA GLU A 215 19.16 -0.62 15.74
C GLU A 215 18.24 0.62 15.86
N VAL A 216 17.23 0.72 15.01
CA VAL A 216 16.24 1.82 15.08
C VAL A 216 15.33 1.68 16.31
N ASP A 217 14.93 0.47 16.68
CA ASP A 217 14.10 0.23 17.88
C ASP A 217 14.77 0.69 19.19
N LYS A 218 16.10 0.76 19.23
CA LYS A 218 16.83 1.36 20.38
C LYS A 218 16.62 2.84 20.53
N ILE A 219 16.23 3.53 19.47
CA ILE A 219 15.97 4.98 19.46
C ILE A 219 14.47 5.25 19.64
N LYS A 220 13.63 4.59 18.83
CA LYS A 220 12.17 4.78 18.83
C LYS A 220 11.49 3.44 18.50
N PRO A 221 11.05 2.67 19.52
CA PRO A 221 10.52 1.32 19.32
C PRO A 221 9.14 1.28 18.64
N ASP A 222 8.36 2.35 18.75
CA ASP A 222 6.99 2.43 18.24
C ASP A 222 6.91 2.93 16.78
N THR A 223 7.96 2.70 15.98
CA THR A 223 7.94 3.06 14.56
C THR A 223 7.20 2.04 13.72
N ILE A 224 6.55 2.50 12.66
CA ILE A 224 5.97 1.63 11.62
C ILE A 224 6.97 1.46 10.47
N TRP A 225 7.12 0.22 10.01
CA TRP A 225 7.88 -0.09 8.79
C TRP A 225 6.95 -0.81 7.81
N LEU A 226 6.75 -0.21 6.65
CA LEU A 226 5.96 -0.73 5.54
C LEU A 226 6.92 -1.22 4.45
N ALA A 227 6.88 -2.51 4.15
CA ALA A 227 7.61 -3.07 3.03
C ALA A 227 6.82 -2.89 1.73
N GLU A 228 7.47 -2.43 0.68
CA GLU A 228 6.93 -2.63 -0.65
C GLU A 228 7.44 -3.96 -1.18
N TRP A 229 6.66 -5.00 -0.95
CA TRP A 229 6.93 -6.32 -1.51
C TRP A 229 5.65 -7.17 -1.49
N GLU A 230 5.67 -8.30 -1.01
CA GLU A 230 4.65 -9.24 -0.57
C GLU A 230 5.36 -10.56 -0.24
N SER A 231 6.02 -10.60 0.93
CA SER A 231 6.75 -11.78 1.37
C SER A 231 6.60 -12.02 2.86
N PRO A 232 6.26 -13.25 3.28
CA PRO A 232 5.99 -13.55 4.69
C PRO A 232 7.20 -13.40 5.60
N ASP A 233 8.44 -13.58 5.12
CA ASP A 233 9.67 -13.48 5.91
C ASP A 233 9.93 -12.07 6.43
N LEU A 234 9.57 -11.04 5.64
CA LEU A 234 9.73 -9.63 6.01
C LEU A 234 8.93 -9.28 7.26
N LEU A 235 7.75 -9.89 7.45
CA LEU A 235 6.83 -9.58 8.54
C LEU A 235 7.15 -10.29 9.86
N VAL A 236 8.10 -11.24 9.88
CA VAL A 236 8.42 -11.98 11.13
C VAL A 236 9.13 -11.08 12.14
N LYS A 237 10.14 -10.28 11.70
CA LYS A 237 10.93 -9.47 12.63
C LYS A 237 11.15 -8.02 12.22
N ALA A 238 11.20 -7.72 10.91
CA ALA A 238 11.60 -6.40 10.44
C ALA A 238 10.42 -5.44 10.28
N PHE A 239 9.41 -5.83 9.50
CA PHE A 239 8.33 -4.96 9.09
C PHE A 239 7.04 -5.19 9.87
N ASN A 240 6.26 -4.12 10.00
CA ASN A 240 4.93 -4.16 10.61
C ASN A 240 3.85 -4.44 9.56
N LEU A 241 4.11 -4.04 8.31
CA LEU A 241 3.14 -3.99 7.23
C LEU A 241 3.83 -4.32 5.91
N ASP A 242 3.16 -5.06 5.05
CA ASP A 242 3.61 -5.34 3.69
C ASP A 242 2.49 -4.99 2.69
N TYR A 243 2.84 -4.82 1.44
CA TYR A 243 1.86 -4.64 0.38
C TYR A 243 1.01 -5.89 0.18
N SER A 244 -0.09 -5.77 -0.57
CA SER A 244 -0.93 -6.89 -1.00
C SER A 244 -1.12 -6.85 -2.52
N TRP A 245 -0.04 -7.03 -3.26
CA TRP A 245 -0.02 -6.95 -4.72
C TRP A 245 -0.90 -8.00 -5.38
N GLU A 246 -0.91 -9.26 -4.86
CA GLU A 246 -1.79 -10.31 -5.38
C GLU A 246 -3.27 -9.89 -5.24
N ASN A 247 -3.65 -9.30 -4.10
CA ASN A 247 -5.02 -8.84 -3.87
C ASN A 247 -5.36 -7.62 -4.74
N HIS A 248 -4.43 -6.68 -4.90
CA HIS A 248 -4.58 -5.55 -5.82
C HIS A 248 -4.79 -6.05 -7.25
N SER A 249 -3.95 -6.96 -7.74
CA SER A 249 -4.07 -7.55 -9.08
C SER A 249 -5.40 -8.26 -9.28
N ALA A 250 -5.87 -9.03 -8.28
CA ALA A 250 -7.18 -9.67 -8.32
C ALA A 250 -8.31 -8.63 -8.42
N LEU A 251 -8.27 -7.58 -7.59
CA LEU A 251 -9.25 -6.49 -7.62
C LEU A 251 -9.31 -5.81 -9.00
N MET A 252 -8.14 -5.50 -9.59
CA MET A 252 -8.06 -4.89 -10.91
C MET A 252 -8.67 -5.78 -12.00
N ASN A 253 -8.35 -7.07 -12.00
CA ASN A 253 -8.88 -8.04 -12.97
C ASN A 253 -10.39 -8.26 -12.81
N VAL A 254 -10.89 -8.29 -11.58
CA VAL A 254 -12.33 -8.39 -11.29
C VAL A 254 -13.08 -7.17 -11.80
N LEU A 255 -12.60 -5.96 -11.51
CA LEU A 255 -13.25 -4.71 -11.97
C LEU A 255 -13.22 -4.55 -13.50
N GLN A 256 -12.22 -5.14 -14.17
CA GLN A 256 -12.15 -5.22 -15.64
C GLN A 256 -13.10 -6.28 -16.22
N GLY A 257 -13.68 -7.15 -15.40
CA GLY A 257 -14.51 -8.26 -15.82
C GLY A 257 -13.74 -9.47 -16.35
N SER A 258 -12.42 -9.52 -16.15
CA SER A 258 -11.56 -10.63 -16.59
C SER A 258 -11.60 -11.83 -15.63
N LEU A 259 -11.89 -11.59 -14.36
CA LEU A 259 -11.99 -12.62 -13.31
C LEU A 259 -13.29 -12.44 -12.51
N PRO A 260 -13.83 -13.52 -11.91
CA PRO A 260 -14.98 -13.42 -11.02
C PRO A 260 -14.59 -12.79 -9.68
N ALA A 261 -15.56 -12.15 -9.00
CA ALA A 261 -15.33 -11.51 -7.70
C ALA A 261 -14.78 -12.49 -6.63
N SER A 262 -15.16 -13.77 -6.71
CA SER A 262 -14.63 -14.84 -5.84
C SER A 262 -13.11 -15.02 -5.91
N GLU A 263 -12.43 -14.50 -6.94
CA GLU A 263 -10.96 -14.52 -7.03
C GLU A 263 -10.30 -13.73 -5.91
N ILE A 264 -10.89 -12.61 -5.49
CA ILE A 264 -10.39 -11.83 -4.36
C ILE A 264 -10.41 -12.66 -3.06
N ARG A 265 -11.47 -13.44 -2.86
CA ARG A 265 -11.55 -14.38 -1.74
C ARG A 265 -10.46 -15.45 -1.84
N ARG A 266 -10.26 -16.06 -3.01
CA ARG A 266 -9.24 -17.09 -3.22
C ARG A 266 -7.83 -16.57 -2.92
N VAL A 267 -7.52 -15.36 -3.37
CA VAL A 267 -6.23 -14.71 -3.10
C VAL A 267 -6.08 -14.43 -1.62
N TRP A 268 -7.10 -13.88 -0.97
CA TRP A 268 -7.10 -13.61 0.47
C TRP A 268 -6.85 -14.90 1.28
N GLU A 269 -7.55 -16.00 0.96
CA GLU A 269 -7.36 -17.31 1.60
C GLU A 269 -5.92 -17.83 1.39
N SER A 270 -5.37 -17.67 0.18
CA SER A 270 -3.97 -18.03 -0.14
C SER A 270 -2.96 -17.23 0.68
N GLN A 271 -3.15 -15.92 0.81
CA GLN A 271 -2.29 -15.06 1.64
C GLN A 271 -2.32 -15.52 3.11
N HIS A 272 -3.50 -15.72 3.68
CA HIS A 272 -3.66 -16.16 5.08
C HIS A 272 -3.07 -17.54 5.36
N ALA A 273 -3.01 -18.41 4.35
CA ALA A 273 -2.37 -19.72 4.46
C ALA A 273 -0.84 -19.67 4.42
N LYS A 274 -0.24 -18.60 3.91
CA LYS A 274 1.22 -18.45 3.72
C LYS A 274 1.87 -17.54 4.75
N PHE A 275 1.16 -16.48 5.16
CA PHE A 275 1.71 -15.43 6.00
C PHE A 275 1.71 -15.81 7.49
N PRO A 276 2.63 -15.25 8.30
CA PRO A 276 2.65 -15.49 9.73
C PRO A 276 1.39 -14.97 10.41
N ARG A 277 0.99 -15.60 11.50
CA ARG A 277 -0.21 -15.20 12.26
C ARG A 277 -0.08 -13.76 12.74
N GLY A 278 -1.11 -12.96 12.51
CA GLY A 278 -1.12 -11.54 12.85
C GLY A 278 -0.42 -10.63 11.87
N ALA A 279 -0.03 -11.14 10.70
CA ALA A 279 0.47 -10.34 9.58
C ALA A 279 -0.52 -9.24 9.22
N LEU A 280 -0.02 -8.04 8.97
CA LEU A 280 -0.80 -6.92 8.47
C LEU A 280 -0.42 -6.63 7.03
N LEU A 281 -1.42 -6.49 6.16
CA LEU A 281 -1.22 -6.14 4.76
C LEU A 281 -1.87 -4.78 4.47
N MET A 282 -1.19 -3.95 3.69
CA MET A 282 -1.74 -2.71 3.18
C MET A 282 -2.68 -3.00 2.02
N ARG A 283 -3.89 -2.46 2.08
CA ARG A 283 -4.91 -2.60 1.03
C ARG A 283 -5.02 -1.30 0.24
N PHE A 284 -5.05 -1.43 -1.09
CA PHE A 284 -5.10 -0.27 -1.98
C PHE A 284 -5.75 -0.62 -3.32
N SER A 285 -6.30 0.38 -3.98
CA SER A 285 -6.80 0.27 -5.36
C SER A 285 -5.85 0.89 -6.37
N ASP A 286 -5.12 1.90 -5.95
CA ASP A 286 -4.09 2.61 -6.72
C ASP A 286 -3.11 3.30 -5.76
N ASN A 287 -1.93 3.66 -6.28
CA ASN A 287 -0.86 4.39 -5.62
C ASN A 287 -0.08 5.20 -6.68
N HIS A 288 1.13 5.63 -6.34
CA HIS A 288 1.98 6.41 -7.27
C HIS A 288 2.50 5.61 -8.49
N ASP A 289 2.53 4.28 -8.43
CA ASP A 289 2.97 3.40 -9.54
C ASP A 289 1.82 2.97 -10.44
N GLU A 290 0.60 3.01 -9.92
CA GLU A 290 -0.58 2.51 -10.59
C GLU A 290 -1.40 3.64 -11.22
N ARG A 291 -1.97 3.35 -12.38
CA ARG A 291 -2.96 4.26 -12.98
C ARG A 291 -4.18 4.36 -12.08
N ARG A 292 -4.66 5.58 -11.87
CA ARG A 292 -5.81 5.85 -11.00
C ARG A 292 -7.01 4.97 -11.30
N ALA A 293 -7.59 4.38 -10.27
CA ALA A 293 -8.76 3.51 -10.38
C ALA A 293 -9.94 4.22 -11.06
N ILE A 294 -10.15 5.51 -10.78
CA ILE A 294 -11.18 6.32 -11.43
C ILE A 294 -10.96 6.44 -12.95
N ALA A 295 -9.71 6.53 -13.40
CA ALA A 295 -9.40 6.60 -14.83
C ALA A 295 -9.53 5.22 -15.52
N ARG A 296 -9.46 4.11 -14.75
CA ARG A 296 -9.60 2.75 -15.25
C ARG A 296 -11.04 2.25 -15.26
N PHE A 297 -11.81 2.56 -14.23
CA PHE A 297 -13.11 1.93 -13.92
C PHE A 297 -14.26 2.93 -13.79
N GLY A 298 -13.99 4.22 -14.00
CA GLY A 298 -14.97 5.30 -13.78
C GLY A 298 -15.22 5.54 -12.29
N GLU A 299 -16.07 6.52 -12.00
CA GLU A 299 -16.34 6.97 -10.64
C GLU A 299 -16.89 5.85 -9.74
N ARG A 300 -17.92 5.14 -10.20
CA ARG A 300 -18.55 4.06 -9.42
C ARG A 300 -17.61 2.89 -9.16
N GLY A 301 -16.83 2.48 -10.18
CA GLY A 301 -15.85 1.39 -10.03
C GLY A 301 -14.76 1.75 -9.04
N ALA A 302 -14.26 2.99 -9.05
CA ALA A 302 -13.28 3.47 -8.08
C ALA A 302 -13.83 3.49 -6.65
N LEU A 303 -15.07 3.95 -6.45
CA LEU A 303 -15.70 3.95 -5.14
C LEU A 303 -15.97 2.53 -4.61
N ALA A 304 -16.38 1.58 -5.49
CA ALA A 304 -16.54 0.17 -5.12
C ALA A 304 -15.20 -0.47 -4.70
N ALA A 305 -14.11 -0.19 -5.44
CA ALA A 305 -12.77 -0.63 -5.09
C ALA A 305 -12.36 -0.13 -3.70
N GLN A 306 -12.56 1.14 -3.45
CA GLN A 306 -12.22 1.75 -2.15
C GLN A 306 -13.15 1.29 -1.02
N ALA A 307 -14.42 1.00 -1.29
CA ALA A 307 -15.30 0.38 -0.29
C ALA A 307 -14.75 -0.98 0.17
N LEU A 308 -14.21 -1.78 -0.76
CA LEU A 308 -13.52 -3.02 -0.42
C LEU A 308 -12.25 -2.75 0.40
N VAL A 309 -11.39 -1.83 -0.03
CA VAL A 309 -10.14 -1.45 0.66
C VAL A 309 -10.40 -1.03 2.10
N PHE A 310 -11.43 -0.24 2.37
CA PHE A 310 -11.77 0.20 3.73
C PHE A 310 -12.42 -0.87 4.61
N THR A 311 -13.01 -1.90 4.03
CA THR A 311 -13.78 -2.91 4.78
C THR A 311 -13.10 -4.26 4.92
N LEU A 312 -12.13 -4.60 4.07
CA LEU A 312 -11.25 -5.74 4.27
C LEU A 312 -10.39 -5.57 5.53
N ASP A 313 -9.82 -6.66 5.98
CA ASP A 313 -8.75 -6.67 6.98
C ASP A 313 -7.47 -6.03 6.43
N GLY A 314 -6.59 -5.56 7.32
CA GLY A 314 -5.38 -4.84 6.95
C GLY A 314 -5.53 -3.33 7.11
N VAL A 315 -4.63 -2.56 6.49
CA VAL A 315 -4.53 -1.10 6.61
C VAL A 315 -4.80 -0.45 5.26
N PRO A 316 -5.82 0.43 5.15
CA PRO A 316 -6.16 1.08 3.89
C PRO A 316 -5.19 2.20 3.53
N LEU A 317 -4.89 2.31 2.23
CA LEU A 317 -4.14 3.40 1.61
C LEU A 317 -5.07 4.32 0.83
N ILE A 318 -4.79 5.61 0.91
CA ILE A 318 -5.30 6.67 0.02
C ILE A 318 -4.09 7.36 -0.60
N TYR A 319 -4.01 7.43 -1.91
CA TYR A 319 -3.01 8.23 -2.63
C TYR A 319 -3.57 9.63 -2.90
N ASN A 320 -2.77 10.67 -2.75
CA ASN A 320 -3.20 12.06 -2.89
C ASN A 320 -3.99 12.31 -4.19
N GLY A 321 -5.15 12.95 -4.07
CA GLY A 321 -6.07 13.21 -5.18
C GLY A 321 -7.18 12.18 -5.35
N MET A 322 -7.09 10.98 -4.78
CA MET A 322 -8.17 9.99 -4.83
C MET A 322 -9.45 10.54 -4.21
N GLU A 323 -9.34 11.21 -3.08
CA GLU A 323 -10.46 11.81 -2.35
C GLU A 323 -11.09 13.01 -3.07
N ALA A 324 -10.41 13.56 -4.07
CA ALA A 324 -10.96 14.59 -4.94
C ALA A 324 -11.62 14.00 -6.21
N GLY A 325 -11.42 12.71 -6.47
CA GLY A 325 -11.80 12.10 -7.74
C GLY A 325 -10.93 12.60 -8.91
N ASP A 326 -9.65 12.89 -8.62
CA ASP A 326 -8.70 13.36 -9.63
C ASP A 326 -8.38 12.24 -10.65
N THR A 327 -8.28 12.60 -11.92
CA THR A 327 -7.94 11.69 -13.02
C THR A 327 -6.59 11.99 -13.67
N THR A 328 -5.81 12.91 -13.09
CA THR A 328 -4.45 13.20 -13.54
C THR A 328 -3.62 11.93 -13.56
N GLU A 329 -2.79 11.76 -14.58
CA GLU A 329 -1.92 10.59 -14.71
C GLU A 329 -1.11 10.37 -13.43
N SER A 330 -1.07 9.13 -12.92
CA SER A 330 -0.38 8.74 -11.69
C SER A 330 0.50 7.54 -11.95
N GLY A 331 0.59 6.84 -12.89
CA GLY A 331 1.49 5.71 -13.11
C GLY A 331 2.92 6.13 -13.44
N ALA A 332 3.70 5.23 -14.01
CA ALA A 332 5.11 5.44 -14.30
C ALA A 332 5.46 6.78 -14.99
N PRO A 333 4.68 7.34 -15.92
CA PRO A 333 4.98 8.66 -16.48
C PRO A 333 4.99 9.78 -15.43
N ALA A 334 4.13 9.71 -14.41
CA ALA A 334 4.04 10.73 -13.37
C ALA A 334 5.26 10.76 -12.44
N LEU A 335 6.02 9.68 -12.37
CA LEU A 335 7.27 9.62 -11.60
C LEU A 335 8.37 10.53 -12.19
N PHE A 336 8.32 10.80 -13.48
CA PHE A 336 9.37 11.53 -14.20
C PHE A 336 8.99 12.96 -14.53
N GLU A 337 7.77 13.38 -14.19
CA GLU A 337 7.19 14.66 -14.57
C GLU A 337 6.54 15.34 -13.35
N LYS A 338 6.23 16.63 -13.50
CA LYS A 338 5.43 17.36 -12.53
C LYS A 338 3.98 17.45 -13.02
N LEU A 339 3.11 16.63 -12.46
CA LEU A 339 1.69 16.52 -12.83
C LEU A 339 0.82 16.79 -11.59
N PRO A 340 0.61 18.05 -11.20
CA PRO A 340 -0.11 18.38 -9.97
C PRO A 340 -1.56 17.90 -10.00
N VAL A 341 -2.02 17.40 -8.86
CA VAL A 341 -3.42 17.04 -8.62
C VAL A 341 -4.33 18.24 -8.92
N PHE A 342 -5.41 17.99 -9.64
CA PHE A 342 -6.44 18.98 -9.91
C PHE A 342 -7.50 18.97 -8.80
N TRP A 343 -7.16 19.57 -7.65
CA TRP A 343 -8.01 19.57 -6.45
C TRP A 343 -9.42 20.12 -6.66
N GLN A 344 -9.58 21.11 -7.56
CA GLN A 344 -10.87 21.75 -7.86
C GLN A 344 -11.89 20.79 -8.51
N ILE A 345 -11.45 19.61 -8.97
CA ILE A 345 -12.38 18.60 -9.49
C ILE A 345 -13.34 18.11 -8.40
N ALA A 346 -12.99 18.20 -7.14
CA ALA A 346 -13.85 17.86 -6.01
C ALA A 346 -15.14 18.68 -5.99
N ASP A 347 -15.13 19.91 -6.52
CA ASP A 347 -16.33 20.76 -6.63
C ASP A 347 -17.35 20.16 -7.60
N ARG A 348 -16.89 19.42 -8.60
CA ARG A 348 -17.72 18.72 -9.59
C ARG A 348 -18.01 17.27 -9.21
N ARG A 349 -17.25 16.71 -8.24
CA ARG A 349 -17.35 15.35 -7.74
C ARG A 349 -17.48 15.32 -6.21
N PRO A 350 -18.47 16.03 -5.65
CA PRO A 350 -18.60 16.21 -4.19
C PRO A 350 -18.86 14.90 -3.45
N GLU A 351 -19.27 13.84 -4.15
CA GLU A 351 -19.44 12.48 -3.59
C GLU A 351 -18.10 11.87 -3.20
N PHE A 352 -16.97 12.18 -3.86
CA PHE A 352 -15.66 11.63 -3.54
C PHE A 352 -15.17 12.06 -2.15
N PRO A 353 -14.99 13.35 -1.81
CA PRO A 353 -14.55 13.74 -0.47
C PRO A 353 -15.54 13.27 0.61
N ARG A 354 -16.85 13.24 0.33
CA ARG A 354 -17.86 12.71 1.26
C ARG A 354 -17.69 11.21 1.48
N PHE A 355 -17.47 10.43 0.40
CA PHE A 355 -17.24 8.99 0.48
C PHE A 355 -16.02 8.69 1.34
N TYR A 356 -14.85 9.25 1.01
CA TYR A 356 -13.61 8.98 1.75
C TYR A 356 -13.75 9.35 3.23
N LYS A 357 -14.29 10.55 3.53
CA LYS A 357 -14.56 10.97 4.91
C LYS A 357 -15.46 9.98 5.64
N SER A 358 -16.57 9.60 5.03
CA SER A 358 -17.58 8.74 5.66
C SER A 358 -17.07 7.31 5.85
N MET A 359 -16.28 6.76 4.91
CA MET A 359 -15.68 5.42 5.04
C MET A 359 -14.59 5.40 6.11
N ILE A 360 -13.78 6.46 6.21
CA ILE A 360 -12.81 6.60 7.29
C ILE A 360 -13.51 6.69 8.65
N ASP A 361 -14.56 7.49 8.77
CA ASP A 361 -15.33 7.62 10.00
C ASP A 361 -16.01 6.30 10.38
N LEU A 362 -16.59 5.59 9.42
CA LEU A 362 -17.17 4.27 9.63
C LEU A 362 -16.11 3.30 10.21
N ARG A 363 -14.95 3.22 9.56
CA ARG A 363 -13.86 2.37 10.03
C ARG A 363 -13.35 2.80 11.40
N LYS A 364 -13.16 4.08 11.64
CA LYS A 364 -12.73 4.63 12.93
C LYS A 364 -13.69 4.29 14.07
N ASN A 365 -14.99 4.26 13.80
CA ASN A 365 -16.03 3.99 14.79
C ASN A 365 -16.43 2.50 14.87
N SER A 366 -15.77 1.61 14.10
CA SER A 366 -15.99 0.16 14.11
C SER A 366 -14.71 -0.57 14.47
N ALA A 367 -14.68 -1.20 15.65
CA ALA A 367 -13.58 -2.07 16.03
C ALA A 367 -13.52 -3.30 15.13
N ALA A 368 -14.67 -3.81 14.70
CA ALA A 368 -14.76 -4.93 13.77
C ALA A 368 -14.06 -4.63 12.44
N LEU A 369 -14.29 -3.48 11.84
CA LEU A 369 -13.63 -3.11 10.58
C LEU A 369 -12.12 -2.89 10.74
N ARG A 370 -11.66 -2.40 11.90
CA ARG A 370 -10.23 -2.19 12.14
C ARG A 370 -9.47 -3.46 12.48
N ARG A 371 -10.05 -4.30 13.36
CA ARG A 371 -9.32 -5.39 14.07
C ARG A 371 -10.06 -6.72 14.09
N GLY A 372 -11.31 -6.76 13.59
CA GLY A 372 -12.15 -7.96 13.65
C GLY A 372 -11.68 -9.04 12.69
N ASP A 373 -12.02 -10.28 13.01
CA ASP A 373 -11.83 -11.42 12.12
C ASP A 373 -12.72 -11.29 10.89
N LEU A 374 -12.25 -11.74 9.75
CA LEU A 374 -12.99 -11.76 8.50
C LEU A 374 -13.52 -13.18 8.23
N ARG A 375 -14.80 -13.27 7.92
CA ARG A 375 -15.43 -14.50 7.47
C ARG A 375 -16.19 -14.26 6.16
N TRP A 376 -15.84 -15.00 5.12
CA TRP A 376 -16.56 -14.98 3.85
C TRP A 376 -17.95 -15.59 4.00
N LEU A 377 -18.93 -14.95 3.38
CA LEU A 377 -20.32 -15.41 3.33
C LEU A 377 -20.67 -15.76 1.89
N LYS A 378 -21.50 -16.78 1.71
CA LYS A 378 -22.04 -17.11 0.39
C LYS A 378 -23.15 -16.15 0.01
N ASN A 379 -23.29 -15.92 -1.27
CA ASN A 379 -24.40 -15.19 -1.86
C ASN A 379 -24.83 -15.87 -3.17
N SER A 380 -25.94 -15.43 -3.73
CA SER A 380 -26.50 -16.06 -4.93
C SER A 380 -25.76 -15.75 -6.23
N ASP A 381 -24.68 -14.91 -6.19
CA ASP A 381 -23.84 -14.61 -7.36
C ASP A 381 -22.41 -14.23 -6.94
N GLU A 382 -21.63 -15.21 -6.50
CA GLU A 382 -20.22 -15.01 -6.09
C GLU A 382 -19.30 -14.65 -7.27
N ALA A 383 -19.79 -14.72 -8.51
CA ALA A 383 -19.03 -14.26 -9.67
C ALA A 383 -18.96 -12.73 -9.75
N ARG A 384 -19.96 -12.00 -9.23
CA ARG A 384 -20.04 -10.54 -9.32
C ARG A 384 -20.00 -9.83 -7.98
N VAL A 385 -20.42 -10.51 -6.91
CA VAL A 385 -20.62 -9.91 -5.59
C VAL A 385 -19.76 -10.59 -4.54
N LEU A 386 -19.07 -9.79 -3.76
CA LEU A 386 -18.39 -10.23 -2.54
C LEU A 386 -19.28 -9.97 -1.33
N THR A 387 -19.36 -10.96 -0.43
CA THR A 387 -20.01 -10.82 0.86
C THR A 387 -19.15 -11.41 1.96
N PHE A 388 -18.98 -10.67 3.04
CA PHE A 388 -18.21 -11.11 4.20
C PHE A 388 -18.68 -10.41 5.47
N SER A 389 -18.36 -11.00 6.62
CA SER A 389 -18.52 -10.35 7.92
C SER A 389 -17.17 -10.05 8.55
N ARG A 390 -17.16 -8.97 9.35
CA ARG A 390 -16.05 -8.57 10.22
C ARG A 390 -16.57 -8.62 11.65
N THR A 391 -15.92 -9.40 12.52
CA THR A 391 -16.42 -9.64 13.88
C THR A 391 -15.34 -9.44 14.93
N ILE A 392 -15.69 -8.75 16.02
CA ILE A 392 -14.88 -8.66 17.23
C ILE A 392 -15.80 -8.52 18.45
N GLY A 393 -15.63 -9.40 19.45
CA GLY A 393 -16.53 -9.39 20.60
C GLY A 393 -18.00 -9.55 20.18
N THR A 394 -18.83 -8.57 20.50
CA THR A 394 -20.25 -8.53 20.10
C THR A 394 -20.52 -7.72 18.83
N GLU A 395 -19.54 -7.03 18.31
CA GLU A 395 -19.69 -6.27 17.05
C GLU A 395 -19.58 -7.19 15.85
N ASP A 396 -20.60 -7.21 14.98
CA ASP A 396 -20.65 -7.97 13.74
C ASP A 396 -21.10 -7.04 12.61
N VAL A 397 -20.21 -6.79 11.65
CA VAL A 397 -20.43 -5.94 10.49
C VAL A 397 -20.41 -6.80 9.24
N LEU A 398 -21.54 -6.84 8.51
CA LEU A 398 -21.67 -7.51 7.22
C LEU A 398 -21.48 -6.52 6.10
N VAL A 399 -20.69 -6.89 5.12
CA VAL A 399 -20.37 -6.09 3.92
C VAL A 399 -20.77 -6.87 2.68
N ALA A 400 -21.46 -6.21 1.76
CA ALA A 400 -21.82 -6.72 0.44
C ALA A 400 -21.39 -5.70 -0.62
N ILE A 401 -20.59 -6.13 -1.59
CA ILE A 401 -20.03 -5.26 -2.65
C ILE A 401 -20.22 -5.92 -4.00
N ASN A 402 -20.89 -5.22 -4.91
CA ASN A 402 -20.99 -5.59 -6.32
C ASN A 402 -19.82 -4.98 -7.09
N LEU A 403 -18.91 -5.82 -7.58
CA LEU A 403 -17.74 -5.42 -8.35
C LEU A 403 -17.98 -5.49 -9.88
N SER A 404 -19.23 -5.49 -10.30
CA SER A 404 -19.62 -5.53 -11.71
C SER A 404 -20.43 -4.30 -12.12
N ASN A 405 -20.46 -4.03 -13.42
CA ASN A 405 -21.26 -2.97 -14.02
C ASN A 405 -22.74 -3.35 -14.22
N GLN A 406 -23.20 -4.45 -13.64
CA GLN A 406 -24.58 -4.91 -13.69
C GLN A 406 -25.22 -4.87 -12.29
N PRO A 407 -26.50 -4.50 -12.14
CA PRO A 407 -27.16 -4.56 -10.86
C PRO A 407 -27.31 -6.01 -10.40
N PHE A 408 -27.34 -6.20 -9.08
CA PHE A 408 -27.52 -7.48 -8.44
C PHE A 408 -28.80 -7.50 -7.60
N PHE A 409 -29.55 -8.58 -7.74
CA PHE A 409 -30.69 -8.93 -6.91
C PHE A 409 -30.54 -10.37 -6.45
N GLY A 410 -30.49 -10.60 -5.15
CA GLY A 410 -30.23 -11.94 -4.67
C GLY A 410 -30.30 -12.05 -3.15
N ALA A 411 -29.69 -13.08 -2.63
CA ALA A 411 -29.63 -13.36 -1.20
C ALA A 411 -28.20 -13.56 -0.71
N VAL A 412 -27.98 -13.23 0.55
CA VAL A 412 -26.75 -13.50 1.30
C VAL A 412 -27.04 -14.57 2.34
N GLU A 413 -26.17 -15.56 2.46
CA GLU A 413 -26.30 -16.61 3.47
C GLU A 413 -25.95 -16.05 4.86
N THR A 414 -26.96 -15.49 5.51
CA THR A 414 -26.84 -14.91 6.84
C THR A 414 -28.14 -15.06 7.61
N SER A 415 -28.05 -14.96 8.94
CA SER A 415 -29.19 -15.02 9.85
C SER A 415 -29.10 -13.90 10.88
N GLY A 416 -30.25 -13.53 11.46
CA GLY A 416 -30.35 -12.49 12.46
C GLY A 416 -30.87 -11.16 11.89
N VAL A 417 -31.01 -10.18 12.77
CA VAL A 417 -31.51 -8.84 12.41
C VAL A 417 -30.34 -7.92 12.22
N PHE A 418 -30.36 -7.18 11.13
CA PHE A 418 -29.31 -6.20 10.80
C PHE A 418 -29.92 -4.83 10.57
N GLU A 419 -29.18 -3.79 10.92
CA GLU A 419 -29.44 -2.42 10.49
C GLU A 419 -28.42 -2.00 9.44
N GLU A 420 -28.85 -1.28 8.46
CA GLU A 420 -27.94 -0.72 7.45
C GLU A 420 -27.21 0.48 8.01
N ILE A 421 -25.87 0.47 7.87
CA ILE A 421 -24.95 1.52 8.29
C ILE A 421 -24.12 2.03 7.10
N THR A 422 -24.56 1.75 5.87
CA THR A 422 -23.92 2.25 4.66
C THR A 422 -23.85 3.77 4.72
N PRO A 423 -22.65 4.39 4.58
CA PRO A 423 -22.55 5.83 4.60
C PRO A 423 -23.34 6.49 3.45
N GLU A 424 -24.13 7.50 3.77
CA GLU A 424 -24.80 8.33 2.78
C GLU A 424 -23.80 9.32 2.17
N ILE A 425 -23.40 9.10 0.92
CA ILE A 425 -22.48 9.98 0.19
C ILE A 425 -23.23 11.03 -0.67
N GLY A 426 -24.55 11.03 -0.63
CA GLY A 426 -25.41 11.81 -1.50
C GLY A 426 -25.61 11.11 -2.87
N ALA A 427 -26.60 11.55 -3.63
CA ALA A 427 -26.77 11.04 -4.98
C ALA A 427 -25.59 11.52 -5.84
N PRO A 428 -24.97 10.64 -6.66
CA PRO A 428 -24.08 11.08 -7.73
C PRO A 428 -24.80 12.11 -8.58
N LEU A 429 -24.08 13.10 -9.11
CA LEU A 429 -24.64 13.97 -10.14
C LEU A 429 -25.19 13.07 -11.26
N PRO A 430 -26.42 13.32 -11.78
CA PRO A 430 -26.93 12.52 -12.87
C PRO A 430 -25.92 12.58 -14.02
N PRO A 431 -25.63 11.45 -14.68
CA PRO A 431 -24.93 11.52 -15.96
C PRO A 431 -25.72 12.40 -16.90
N ASP A 432 -25.08 13.12 -17.81
CA ASP A 432 -25.69 14.05 -18.82
C ASP A 432 -26.79 13.43 -19.69
N ASP A 433 -27.14 12.17 -19.47
CA ASP A 433 -28.29 11.51 -20.07
C ASP A 433 -29.56 11.80 -19.26
N ASP A 434 -30.41 12.62 -19.82
CA ASP A 434 -31.74 13.11 -19.34
C ASP A 434 -32.78 12.00 -19.04
N LYS A 435 -32.40 10.82 -18.64
CA LYS A 435 -33.34 9.76 -18.22
C LYS A 435 -33.21 9.50 -16.72
N PRO A 436 -34.28 9.78 -15.94
CA PRO A 436 -34.34 9.41 -14.56
C PRO A 436 -34.21 7.88 -14.46
N LYS A 437 -33.01 7.37 -14.13
CA LYS A 437 -32.85 5.96 -13.74
C LYS A 437 -33.63 5.80 -12.43
N ALA A 438 -34.68 4.98 -12.46
CA ALA A 438 -35.49 4.69 -11.28
C ALA A 438 -34.57 4.28 -10.13
N LYS A 439 -34.54 5.08 -9.06
CA LYS A 439 -33.96 4.65 -7.79
C LYS A 439 -34.71 3.39 -7.38
N LEU A 440 -34.01 2.25 -7.40
CA LEU A 440 -34.53 1.04 -6.82
C LEU A 440 -34.66 1.28 -5.32
N LYS A 441 -35.85 1.75 -4.90
CA LYS A 441 -36.28 1.73 -3.52
C LYS A 441 -36.53 0.26 -3.17
N ASN A 442 -35.46 -0.45 -2.85
CA ASN A 442 -35.59 -1.77 -2.32
C ASN A 442 -35.19 -1.76 -0.84
N ASN A 443 -36.20 -1.65 0.02
CA ASN A 443 -36.09 -1.83 1.46
C ASN A 443 -36.01 -3.32 1.85
N ALA A 444 -35.63 -4.22 0.92
CA ALA A 444 -35.42 -5.60 1.25
C ALA A 444 -34.22 -5.69 2.20
N GLY A 445 -34.50 -6.02 3.44
CA GLY A 445 -33.48 -6.34 4.43
C GLY A 445 -32.89 -7.73 4.17
N LEU A 446 -31.71 -7.98 4.76
CA LEU A 446 -31.10 -9.32 4.72
C LEU A 446 -32.13 -10.40 5.16
N PRO A 447 -32.10 -11.61 4.57
CA PRO A 447 -31.08 -12.12 3.64
C PRO A 447 -31.22 -11.67 2.19
N ALA A 448 -32.37 -11.12 1.76
CA ALA A 448 -32.56 -10.61 0.42
C ALA A 448 -31.91 -9.21 0.29
N ILE A 449 -31.15 -9.00 -0.79
CA ILE A 449 -30.41 -7.77 -0.98
C ILE A 449 -30.39 -7.35 -2.46
N SER A 450 -30.42 -6.06 -2.71
CA SER A 450 -30.13 -5.47 -4.03
C SER A 450 -28.93 -4.57 -3.94
N LEU A 451 -28.11 -4.58 -4.99
CA LEU A 451 -26.97 -3.69 -5.17
C LEU A 451 -27.02 -3.10 -6.59
N ASP A 452 -26.81 -1.82 -6.69
CA ASP A 452 -26.57 -1.19 -7.99
C ASP A 452 -25.29 -1.72 -8.63
N ALA A 453 -25.09 -1.39 -9.91
CA ALA A 453 -23.81 -1.58 -10.58
C ALA A 453 -22.70 -0.86 -9.79
N PHE A 454 -21.65 -1.59 -9.41
CA PHE A 454 -20.58 -1.12 -8.52
C PHE A 454 -21.10 -0.57 -7.18
N GLY A 455 -22.26 -1.07 -6.72
CA GLY A 455 -22.87 -0.66 -5.47
C GLY A 455 -22.34 -1.49 -4.29
N TYR A 456 -22.42 -0.91 -3.11
CA TYR A 456 -22.06 -1.61 -1.87
C TYR A 456 -23.08 -1.26 -0.78
N ARG A 457 -23.25 -2.19 0.18
CA ARG A 457 -24.05 -1.98 1.39
C ARG A 457 -23.37 -2.59 2.59
N ILE A 458 -23.45 -1.92 3.72
CA ILE A 458 -22.80 -2.27 4.97
C ILE A 458 -23.87 -2.31 6.06
N PHE A 459 -23.83 -3.38 6.85
CA PHE A 459 -24.84 -3.64 7.87
C PHE A 459 -24.16 -3.97 9.20
N ARG A 460 -24.79 -3.59 10.30
CA ARG A 460 -24.42 -4.01 11.64
C ARG A 460 -25.48 -4.92 12.21
N ARG A 461 -25.08 -6.04 12.84
CA ARG A 461 -26.00 -6.90 13.55
C ARG A 461 -26.60 -6.14 14.73
N LYS A 462 -27.94 -6.26 14.89
CA LYS A 462 -28.62 -5.80 16.11
C LYS A 462 -28.52 -6.90 17.17
N ASN A 463 -28.06 -6.51 18.33
CA ASN A 463 -28.01 -7.39 19.51
C ASN A 463 -29.41 -7.55 20.13
#